data_e8dff288148dbf74fe9ff913db1b16bc
#
_entry.id   e8dff288148dbf74fe9ff913db1b16bc
#
_cell.length_a   1.000
_cell.length_b   1.000
_cell.length_c   1.000
_cell.angle_alpha   90.00
_cell.angle_beta   90.00
_cell.angle_gamma   90.00
#
_symmetry.space_group_name_H-M   'P 1'
#
loop_
_entity.id
_entity.type
_entity.pdbx_description
1 polymer ?
#
loop_
_entity_poly.entity_id
_entity_poly.type
_entity_poly.pdbx_seq_one_letter_code
_entity_poly.pdbx_strand_id
1 'polypeptide(L)'
;RRRKADSARMVAEAMRQAGIGKDEPVALIGHSQGGIVAATLASDWAEEYTIEHVVTAGSPVANHPIPQRTWVTSVEIDDELVAALDGAANPVTDNWLTVQGHVSPAPAATPSTVHSDGSCTPGATPITGLTPYDAAPVAGSTNGRELSHWIKYHQAAYQNATDLGSPAVQRHEAHFQEVINGELKETRYYQGRMTQSATIA
;
A
#
# COMPACT_ATOMS: atom_id res chain seq x y z
N ARG A 1 -12.38 -10.25 -22.58
CA ARG A 1 -11.15 -10.52 -21.79
C ARG A 1 -10.48 -9.18 -21.49
N ARG A 2 -10.43 -8.81 -20.21
CA ARG A 2 -9.70 -7.61 -19.77
C ARG A 2 -8.22 -7.82 -20.16
N ARG A 3 -7.62 -6.88 -20.90
CA ARG A 3 -6.17 -6.93 -21.17
C ARG A 3 -5.47 -6.76 -19.82
N LYS A 4 -4.63 -7.73 -19.45
CA LYS A 4 -3.77 -7.60 -18.27
C LYS A 4 -2.90 -6.36 -18.47
N ALA A 5 -2.87 -5.47 -17.48
CA ALA A 5 -2.11 -4.21 -17.57
C ALA A 5 -0.62 -4.51 -17.79
N ASP A 6 0.01 -3.79 -18.72
CA ASP A 6 1.42 -4.05 -19.08
C ASP A 6 2.37 -3.90 -17.90
N SER A 7 2.08 -2.97 -16.98
CA SER A 7 2.84 -2.80 -15.74
C SER A 7 2.74 -4.02 -14.81
N ALA A 8 1.55 -4.62 -14.67
CA ALA A 8 1.38 -5.83 -13.87
C ALA A 8 2.08 -7.03 -14.51
N ARG A 9 2.06 -7.13 -15.84
CA ARG A 9 2.82 -8.16 -16.58
C ARG A 9 4.33 -8.03 -16.38
N MET A 10 4.84 -6.80 -16.36
CA MET A 10 6.26 -6.55 -16.08
C MET A 10 6.64 -7.04 -14.67
N VAL A 11 5.82 -6.76 -13.66
CA VAL A 11 6.09 -7.21 -12.30
C VAL A 11 5.96 -8.73 -12.18
N ALA A 12 4.95 -9.35 -12.81
CA ALA A 12 4.83 -10.81 -12.86
C ALA A 12 6.06 -11.47 -13.50
N GLU A 13 6.60 -10.87 -14.57
CA GLU A 13 7.85 -11.34 -15.20
C GLU A 13 9.05 -11.17 -14.26
N ALA A 14 9.15 -10.06 -13.51
CA ALA A 14 10.19 -9.88 -12.51
C ALA A 14 10.10 -10.94 -11.40
N MET A 15 8.90 -11.25 -10.93
CA MET A 15 8.66 -12.32 -9.95
C MET A 15 9.12 -13.68 -10.48
N ARG A 16 8.80 -13.98 -11.75
CA ARG A 16 9.25 -15.21 -12.40
C ARG A 16 10.77 -15.27 -12.51
N GLN A 17 11.44 -14.18 -12.88
CA GLN A 17 12.91 -14.09 -12.96
C GLN A 17 13.56 -14.18 -11.58
N ALA A 18 12.89 -13.71 -10.54
CA ALA A 18 13.32 -13.87 -9.15
C ALA A 18 13.24 -15.33 -8.67
N GLY A 19 12.53 -16.18 -9.42
CA GLY A 19 12.36 -17.59 -9.08
C GLY A 19 11.30 -17.85 -8.02
N ILE A 20 10.36 -16.89 -7.81
CA ILE A 20 9.29 -17.07 -6.84
C ILE A 20 8.38 -18.21 -7.26
N GLY A 21 8.29 -19.23 -6.42
CA GLY A 21 7.43 -20.40 -6.62
C GLY A 21 5.97 -20.14 -6.30
N LYS A 22 5.09 -21.01 -6.80
CA LYS A 22 3.64 -20.90 -6.58
C LYS A 22 3.26 -20.91 -5.11
N ASP A 23 3.93 -21.72 -4.31
CA ASP A 23 3.59 -21.95 -2.91
C ASP A 23 4.37 -21.05 -1.95
N GLU A 24 5.20 -20.15 -2.48
CA GLU A 24 5.92 -19.19 -1.66
C GLU A 24 4.99 -18.04 -1.26
N PRO A 25 4.90 -17.68 0.03
CA PRO A 25 4.11 -16.55 0.46
C PRO A 25 4.72 -15.25 -0.05
N VAL A 26 3.89 -14.40 -0.65
CA VAL A 26 4.30 -13.13 -1.23
C VAL A 26 3.54 -11.99 -0.58
N ALA A 27 4.26 -10.95 -0.16
CA ALA A 27 3.70 -9.65 0.16
C ALA A 27 4.01 -8.66 -0.97
N LEU A 28 3.00 -7.88 -1.38
CA LEU A 28 3.14 -6.82 -2.36
C LEU A 28 2.88 -5.47 -1.72
N ILE A 29 3.74 -4.51 -1.96
CA ILE A 29 3.58 -3.13 -1.47
C ILE A 29 3.61 -2.19 -2.66
N GLY A 30 2.61 -1.31 -2.76
CA GLY A 30 2.51 -0.36 -3.86
C GLY A 30 1.93 0.99 -3.46
N HIS A 31 2.54 2.07 -3.98
CA HIS A 31 2.04 3.43 -3.85
C HIS A 31 1.46 3.90 -5.17
N SER A 32 0.34 4.63 -5.11
CA SER A 32 -0.30 5.21 -6.31
C SER A 32 -0.59 4.13 -7.37
N GLN A 33 -0.09 4.28 -8.57
CA GLN A 33 -0.19 3.27 -9.63
C GLN A 33 0.42 1.91 -9.22
N GLY A 34 1.43 1.90 -8.35
CA GLY A 34 2.02 0.67 -7.83
C GLY A 34 1.03 -0.18 -7.03
N GLY A 35 0.11 0.46 -6.29
CA GLY A 35 -0.96 -0.26 -5.60
C GLY A 35 -1.98 -0.88 -6.55
N ILE A 36 -2.31 -0.20 -7.66
CA ILE A 36 -3.16 -0.77 -8.73
C ILE A 36 -2.47 -2.02 -9.33
N VAL A 37 -1.16 -1.95 -9.54
CA VAL A 37 -0.37 -3.09 -10.03
C VAL A 37 -0.42 -4.26 -9.03
N ALA A 38 -0.21 -3.98 -7.74
CA ALA A 38 -0.27 -5.00 -6.69
C ALA A 38 -1.67 -5.65 -6.61
N ALA A 39 -2.74 -4.86 -6.63
CA ALA A 39 -4.11 -5.35 -6.63
C ALA A 39 -4.43 -6.17 -7.90
N THR A 40 -3.93 -5.75 -9.06
CA THR A 40 -4.07 -6.50 -10.32
C THR A 40 -3.35 -7.84 -10.25
N LEU A 41 -2.14 -7.89 -9.69
CA LEU A 41 -1.41 -9.13 -9.49
C LEU A 41 -2.16 -10.08 -8.55
N ALA A 42 -2.64 -9.59 -7.43
CA ALA A 42 -3.41 -10.39 -6.48
C ALA A 42 -4.70 -10.95 -7.08
N SER A 43 -5.31 -10.25 -8.04
CA SER A 43 -6.53 -10.68 -8.72
C SER A 43 -6.24 -11.63 -9.88
N ASP A 44 -5.37 -11.20 -10.80
CA ASP A 44 -5.22 -11.84 -12.13
C ASP A 44 -4.19 -12.97 -12.15
N TRP A 45 -3.28 -13.01 -11.16
CA TRP A 45 -2.24 -14.04 -11.01
C TRP A 45 -2.42 -14.90 -9.75
N ALA A 46 -3.65 -14.91 -9.19
CA ALA A 46 -3.98 -15.67 -7.99
C ALA A 46 -3.77 -17.19 -8.14
N GLU A 47 -3.74 -17.71 -9.36
CA GLU A 47 -3.49 -19.13 -9.64
C GLU A 47 -2.01 -19.44 -9.83
N GLU A 48 -1.19 -18.43 -10.15
CA GLU A 48 0.25 -18.58 -10.39
C GLU A 48 1.09 -18.30 -9.14
N TYR A 49 0.61 -17.41 -8.25
CA TYR A 49 1.34 -16.99 -7.05
C TYR A 49 0.45 -16.99 -5.80
N THR A 50 1.05 -17.28 -4.66
CA THR A 50 0.41 -17.17 -3.35
C THR A 50 0.65 -15.77 -2.77
N ILE A 51 -0.18 -14.81 -3.21
CA ILE A 51 -0.12 -13.44 -2.69
C ILE A 51 -0.97 -13.38 -1.43
N GLU A 52 -0.32 -13.35 -0.29
CA GLU A 52 -0.98 -13.40 1.01
C GLU A 52 -1.32 -12.03 1.58
N HIS A 53 -0.50 -11.01 1.30
CA HIS A 53 -0.76 -9.66 1.78
C HIS A 53 -0.43 -8.61 0.73
N VAL A 54 -1.34 -7.66 0.57
CA VAL A 54 -1.16 -6.48 -0.28
C VAL A 54 -1.26 -5.24 0.59
N VAL A 55 -0.26 -4.38 0.54
CA VAL A 55 -0.29 -3.05 1.16
C VAL A 55 -0.33 -2.00 0.06
N THR A 56 -1.34 -1.14 0.09
CA THR A 56 -1.48 -0.05 -0.87
C THR A 56 -1.47 1.30 -0.16
N ALA A 57 -0.92 2.30 -0.82
CA ALA A 57 -0.87 3.66 -0.33
C ALA A 57 -1.36 4.62 -1.42
N GLY A 58 -2.41 5.39 -1.14
CA GLY A 58 -2.98 6.35 -2.07
C GLY A 58 -3.36 5.74 -3.43
N SER A 59 -4.03 4.59 -3.43
CA SER A 59 -4.28 3.82 -4.65
C SER A 59 -5.77 3.48 -4.80
N PRO A 60 -6.38 3.70 -5.97
CA PRO A 60 -7.78 3.35 -6.24
C PRO A 60 -7.89 1.84 -6.52
N VAL A 61 -8.15 1.03 -5.49
CA VAL A 61 -8.09 -0.43 -5.56
C VAL A 61 -9.40 -1.14 -5.20
N ALA A 62 -10.42 -0.40 -4.78
CA ALA A 62 -11.69 -0.95 -4.30
C ALA A 62 -12.41 -1.86 -5.33
N ASN A 63 -12.24 -1.59 -6.62
CA ASN A 63 -12.87 -2.34 -7.71
C ASN A 63 -12.07 -3.56 -8.19
N HIS A 64 -10.98 -3.95 -7.52
CA HIS A 64 -10.21 -5.13 -7.89
C HIS A 64 -10.78 -6.37 -7.18
N PRO A 65 -11.06 -7.46 -7.92
CA PRO A 65 -11.59 -8.70 -7.34
C PRO A 65 -10.47 -9.50 -6.65
N ILE A 66 -9.92 -8.95 -5.58
CA ILE A 66 -8.87 -9.60 -4.80
C ILE A 66 -9.49 -10.78 -4.05
N PRO A 67 -8.90 -12.00 -4.11
CA PRO A 67 -9.41 -13.15 -3.40
C PRO A 67 -9.46 -12.93 -1.87
N GLN A 68 -10.47 -13.48 -1.19
CA GLN A 68 -10.63 -13.33 0.26
C GLN A 68 -9.46 -13.91 1.08
N ARG A 69 -8.70 -14.83 0.50
CA ARG A 69 -7.48 -15.37 1.15
C ARG A 69 -6.34 -14.36 1.23
N THR A 70 -6.36 -13.34 0.34
CA THR A 70 -5.36 -12.27 0.34
C THR A 70 -5.81 -11.16 1.30
N TRP A 71 -4.96 -10.82 2.24
CA TRP A 71 -5.20 -9.68 3.13
C TRP A 71 -4.81 -8.39 2.43
N VAL A 72 -5.57 -7.34 2.68
CA VAL A 72 -5.32 -6.02 2.09
C VAL A 72 -5.26 -4.97 3.19
N THR A 73 -4.20 -4.18 3.18
CA THR A 73 -4.08 -2.99 4.00
C THR A 73 -3.97 -1.78 3.07
N SER A 74 -5.04 -1.00 2.98
CA SER A 74 -5.07 0.24 2.20
C SER A 74 -4.81 1.42 3.11
N VAL A 75 -3.82 2.23 2.79
CA VAL A 75 -3.52 3.47 3.51
C VAL A 75 -3.93 4.64 2.62
N GLU A 76 -4.85 5.45 3.12
CA GLU A 76 -5.46 6.56 2.38
C GLU A 76 -5.37 7.85 3.19
N ILE A 77 -5.26 8.96 2.51
CA ILE A 77 -5.35 10.29 3.11
C ILE A 77 -6.69 10.90 2.74
N ASP A 78 -7.44 11.40 3.70
CA ASP A 78 -8.85 11.77 3.57
C ASP A 78 -9.11 12.95 2.61
N ASP A 79 -8.15 13.84 2.43
CA ASP A 79 -8.21 14.97 1.50
C ASP A 79 -7.47 14.70 0.17
N GLU A 80 -7.05 13.47 -0.07
CA GLU A 80 -6.39 13.04 -1.28
C GLU A 80 -7.38 12.41 -2.26
N LEU A 81 -7.42 12.92 -3.49
CA LEU A 81 -8.39 12.48 -4.49
C LEU A 81 -8.00 11.18 -5.21
N VAL A 82 -6.74 10.77 -5.17
CA VAL A 82 -6.25 9.66 -6.02
C VAL A 82 -6.85 8.32 -5.59
N ALA A 83 -6.93 8.04 -4.30
CA ALA A 83 -7.53 6.81 -3.78
C ALA A 83 -9.02 6.67 -4.17
N ALA A 84 -9.71 7.80 -4.33
CA ALA A 84 -11.13 7.85 -4.69
C ALA A 84 -11.41 7.80 -6.21
N LEU A 85 -10.38 7.72 -7.06
CA LEU A 85 -10.56 7.77 -8.53
C LEU A 85 -11.32 6.58 -9.12
N ASP A 86 -11.44 5.47 -8.42
CA ASP A 86 -12.25 4.34 -8.85
C ASP A 86 -13.73 4.48 -8.51
N GLY A 87 -14.10 5.52 -7.77
CA GLY A 87 -15.49 5.87 -7.45
C GLY A 87 -16.18 4.88 -6.49
N ALA A 88 -15.43 4.02 -5.82
CA ALA A 88 -15.94 3.03 -4.89
C ALA A 88 -15.22 3.13 -3.53
N ALA A 89 -15.96 2.80 -2.47
CA ALA A 89 -15.34 2.61 -1.17
C ALA A 89 -14.68 1.22 -1.10
N ASN A 90 -13.59 1.11 -0.35
CA ASN A 90 -12.96 -0.17 -0.09
C ASN A 90 -13.93 -1.15 0.59
N PRO A 91 -13.79 -2.45 0.33
CA PRO A 91 -14.57 -3.47 1.01
C PRO A 91 -14.43 -3.40 2.54
N VAL A 92 -15.53 -3.64 3.24
CA VAL A 92 -15.54 -3.74 4.71
C VAL A 92 -15.59 -5.23 5.07
N THR A 93 -14.44 -5.86 5.15
CA THR A 93 -14.27 -7.30 5.44
C THR A 93 -13.11 -7.50 6.40
N ASP A 94 -13.05 -8.66 7.06
CA ASP A 94 -11.99 -8.95 8.04
C ASP A 94 -10.58 -8.98 7.43
N ASN A 95 -10.48 -9.31 6.14
CA ASN A 95 -9.21 -9.35 5.41
C ASN A 95 -8.87 -8.02 4.71
N TRP A 96 -9.69 -6.99 4.85
CA TRP A 96 -9.44 -5.67 4.26
C TRP A 96 -9.49 -4.58 5.32
N LEU A 97 -8.33 -3.99 5.60
CA LEU A 97 -8.18 -2.84 6.50
C LEU A 97 -7.98 -1.59 5.65
N THR A 98 -8.76 -0.55 5.92
CA THR A 98 -8.49 0.80 5.41
C THR A 98 -7.99 1.66 6.57
N VAL A 99 -6.76 2.14 6.45
CA VAL A 99 -6.18 3.14 7.35
C VAL A 99 -6.40 4.50 6.72
N GLN A 100 -7.18 5.35 7.37
CA GLN A 100 -7.39 6.72 6.94
C GLN A 100 -6.52 7.66 7.76
N GLY A 101 -5.69 8.44 7.08
CA GLY A 101 -4.87 9.50 7.66
C GLY A 101 -5.43 10.87 7.30
N HIS A 102 -5.20 11.81 8.21
CA HIS A 102 -5.50 13.22 7.99
C HIS A 102 -4.21 14.04 8.01
N VAL A 103 -3.93 14.76 6.92
CA VAL A 103 -2.77 15.65 6.84
C VAL A 103 -3.17 17.05 7.24
N SER A 104 -2.70 17.49 8.39
CA SER A 104 -2.98 18.82 8.91
C SER A 104 -1.80 19.75 8.71
N PRO A 105 -1.98 20.91 8.07
CA PRO A 105 -0.95 21.94 8.07
C PRO A 105 -0.77 22.44 9.53
N ALA A 106 0.32 22.06 10.17
CA ALA A 106 0.60 22.46 11.53
C ALA A 106 2.04 22.94 11.66
N PRO A 107 2.26 24.26 11.69
CA PRO A 107 3.61 24.84 11.76
C PRO A 107 4.42 24.42 12.98
N ALA A 108 3.75 24.01 14.04
CA ALA A 108 4.36 23.57 15.30
C ALA A 108 4.44 22.04 15.43
N ALA A 109 3.89 21.27 14.49
CA ALA A 109 3.94 19.83 14.54
C ALA A 109 5.24 19.34 13.88
N THR A 110 5.90 18.41 14.53
CA THR A 110 7.04 17.71 13.93
C THR A 110 6.49 16.58 13.05
N PRO A 111 6.69 16.60 11.75
CA PRO A 111 6.23 15.51 10.90
C PRO A 111 6.93 14.20 11.27
N SER A 112 6.22 13.09 11.11
CA SER A 112 6.87 11.79 11.17
C SER A 112 7.95 11.70 10.09
N THR A 113 9.11 11.18 10.45
CA THR A 113 10.26 11.07 9.54
C THR A 113 10.47 9.61 9.19
N VAL A 114 10.42 9.32 7.90
CA VAL A 114 10.81 8.00 7.38
C VAL A 114 12.28 8.04 7.03
N HIS A 115 13.04 7.11 7.61
CA HIS A 115 14.47 6.96 7.37
C HIS A 115 14.73 6.07 6.17
N SER A 116 15.95 6.13 5.63
CA SER A 116 16.36 5.34 4.46
C SER A 116 16.36 3.83 4.69
N ASP A 117 16.39 3.38 5.95
CA ASP A 117 16.30 1.99 6.36
C ASP A 117 14.85 1.48 6.50
N GLY A 118 13.86 2.33 6.17
CA GLY A 118 12.42 2.04 6.31
C GLY A 118 11.86 2.26 7.71
N SER A 119 12.69 2.61 8.69
CA SER A 119 12.18 2.97 10.01
C SER A 119 11.44 4.32 9.98
N CYS A 120 10.52 4.52 10.90
CA CYS A 120 9.78 5.76 11.01
C CYS A 120 9.94 6.35 12.42
N THR A 121 10.30 7.62 12.48
CA THR A 121 10.22 8.37 13.74
C THR A 121 8.87 9.07 13.80
N PRO A 122 7.99 8.73 14.75
CA PRO A 122 6.69 9.37 14.89
C PRO A 122 6.80 10.88 15.05
N GLY A 123 5.87 11.61 14.49
CA GLY A 123 5.73 13.05 14.71
C GLY A 123 5.27 13.37 16.11
N ALA A 124 5.52 14.60 16.56
CA ALA A 124 5.19 15.05 17.92
C ALA A 124 3.75 15.58 18.07
N THR A 125 2.80 15.13 17.26
CA THR A 125 1.41 15.56 17.38
C THR A 125 0.70 14.70 18.43
N PRO A 126 0.14 15.29 19.50
CA PRO A 126 -0.60 14.53 20.50
C PRO A 126 -1.83 13.89 19.86
N ILE A 127 -1.99 12.60 20.06
CA ILE A 127 -3.13 11.82 19.57
C ILE A 127 -4.20 11.87 20.66
N THR A 128 -5.26 12.63 20.45
CA THR A 128 -6.42 12.63 21.34
C THR A 128 -7.69 12.51 20.53
N GLY A 129 -8.54 11.54 20.87
CA GLY A 129 -9.90 11.45 20.36
C GLY A 129 -10.06 10.83 18.98
N LEU A 130 -9.08 10.07 18.48
CA LEU A 130 -9.18 9.37 17.21
C LEU A 130 -10.07 8.13 17.33
N THR A 131 -10.79 7.83 16.27
CA THR A 131 -11.51 6.56 16.13
C THR A 131 -10.53 5.42 15.93
N PRO A 132 -10.93 4.15 16.16
CA PRO A 132 -10.05 3.00 15.94
C PRO A 132 -9.56 2.83 14.48
N TYR A 133 -10.15 3.57 13.55
CA TYR A 133 -9.83 3.48 12.11
C TYR A 133 -9.08 4.70 11.57
N ASP A 134 -8.96 5.75 12.39
CA ASP A 134 -8.29 6.97 11.98
C ASP A 134 -6.83 6.92 12.43
N ALA A 135 -5.93 7.09 11.48
CA ALA A 135 -4.54 7.33 11.82
C ALA A 135 -4.40 8.71 12.47
N ALA A 136 -3.38 8.88 13.31
CA ALA A 136 -3.08 10.16 13.90
C ALA A 136 -2.88 11.23 12.82
N PRO A 137 -3.21 12.49 13.11
CA PRO A 137 -2.90 13.59 12.20
C PRO A 137 -1.42 13.60 11.81
N VAL A 138 -1.15 13.66 10.53
CA VAL A 138 0.21 13.77 10.00
C VAL A 138 0.49 15.23 9.72
N ALA A 139 1.61 15.74 10.23
CA ALA A 139 1.99 17.12 9.96
C ALA A 139 2.30 17.32 8.46
N GLY A 140 1.54 18.19 7.83
CA GLY A 140 1.74 18.57 6.44
C GLY A 140 2.77 19.68 6.27
N SER A 141 3.12 19.95 5.03
CA SER A 141 3.94 21.10 4.70
C SER A 141 3.17 22.43 4.91
N THR A 142 3.81 23.39 5.54
CA THR A 142 3.25 24.74 5.71
C THR A 142 3.18 25.53 4.41
N ASN A 143 3.77 25.01 3.35
CA ASN A 143 3.94 25.72 2.07
C ASN A 143 2.72 25.56 1.13
N GLY A 144 1.68 24.81 1.50
CA GLY A 144 0.42 24.68 0.72
C GLY A 144 0.57 24.14 -0.71
N ARG A 145 1.79 23.79 -1.15
CA ARG A 145 2.10 23.27 -2.48
C ARG A 145 2.46 21.80 -2.46
N GLU A 146 2.61 21.23 -1.28
CA GLU A 146 2.95 19.82 -1.12
C GLU A 146 1.68 18.98 -1.20
N LEU A 147 1.69 17.99 -2.05
CA LEU A 147 0.54 17.11 -2.25
C LEU A 147 0.48 16.07 -1.16
N SER A 148 -0.67 15.89 -0.53
CA SER A 148 -0.94 14.83 0.45
C SER A 148 -0.78 13.41 -0.13
N HIS A 149 -0.72 13.30 -1.45
CA HIS A 149 -0.47 12.05 -2.17
C HIS A 149 0.95 11.49 -2.01
N TRP A 150 1.90 12.24 -1.47
CA TRP A 150 3.27 11.75 -1.33
C TRP A 150 3.34 10.57 -0.36
N ILE A 151 4.17 9.58 -0.72
CA ILE A 151 4.33 8.34 0.06
C ILE A 151 4.66 8.59 1.53
N LYS A 152 5.41 9.63 1.86
CA LYS A 152 5.76 9.98 3.23
C LYS A 152 4.55 10.20 4.15
N TYR A 153 3.46 10.74 3.64
CA TYR A 153 2.24 10.95 4.42
C TYR A 153 1.52 9.63 4.69
N HIS A 154 1.48 8.74 3.71
CA HIS A 154 0.91 7.41 3.88
C HIS A 154 1.74 6.56 4.85
N GLN A 155 3.07 6.63 4.77
CA GLN A 155 3.95 5.95 5.72
C GLN A 155 3.74 6.46 7.14
N ALA A 156 3.62 7.78 7.32
CA ALA A 156 3.35 8.38 8.62
C ALA A 156 1.96 8.01 9.15
N ALA A 157 0.94 8.00 8.29
CA ALA A 157 -0.42 7.57 8.66
C ALA A 157 -0.42 6.09 9.09
N TYR A 158 0.26 5.23 8.36
CA TYR A 158 0.39 3.81 8.72
C TYR A 158 1.12 3.63 10.06
N GLN A 159 2.24 4.32 10.27
CA GLN A 159 2.97 4.28 11.55
C GLN A 159 2.09 4.77 12.71
N ASN A 160 1.39 5.86 12.53
CA ASN A 160 0.49 6.38 13.56
C ASN A 160 -0.64 5.39 13.89
N ALA A 161 -1.20 4.72 12.88
CA ALA A 161 -2.21 3.68 13.08
C ALA A 161 -1.65 2.47 13.84
N THR A 162 -0.41 2.08 13.55
CA THR A 162 0.29 1.01 14.26
C THR A 162 0.55 1.39 15.72
N ASP A 163 0.95 2.63 15.97
CA ASP A 163 1.18 3.15 17.33
C ASP A 163 -0.14 3.23 18.13
N LEU A 164 -1.26 3.58 17.50
CA LEU A 164 -2.58 3.53 18.11
C LEU A 164 -3.01 2.10 18.46
N GLY A 165 -2.65 1.15 17.61
CA GLY A 165 -2.80 -0.26 17.90
C GLY A 165 -4.23 -0.75 18.05
N SER A 166 -5.15 -0.29 17.19
CA SER A 166 -6.51 -0.85 17.18
C SER A 166 -6.49 -2.36 16.88
N PRO A 167 -7.47 -3.16 17.36
CA PRO A 167 -7.48 -4.60 17.12
C PRO A 167 -7.38 -4.99 15.63
N ALA A 168 -7.99 -4.21 14.73
CA ALA A 168 -7.92 -4.45 13.30
C ALA A 168 -6.51 -4.19 12.75
N VAL A 169 -5.89 -3.09 13.13
CA VAL A 169 -4.50 -2.76 12.75
C VAL A 169 -3.54 -3.82 13.28
N GLN A 170 -3.68 -4.23 14.54
CA GLN A 170 -2.84 -5.27 15.14
C GLN A 170 -2.94 -6.61 14.38
N ARG A 171 -4.15 -7.03 13.98
CA ARG A 171 -4.34 -8.26 13.21
C ARG A 171 -3.67 -8.18 11.83
N HIS A 172 -3.86 -7.08 11.11
CA HIS A 172 -3.28 -6.90 9.79
C HIS A 172 -1.75 -6.79 9.85
N GLU A 173 -1.23 -6.06 10.83
CA GLU A 173 0.22 -5.97 11.06
C GLU A 173 0.82 -7.34 11.40
N ALA A 174 0.20 -8.09 12.29
CA ALA A 174 0.65 -9.43 12.65
C ALA A 174 0.69 -10.37 11.44
N HIS A 175 -0.36 -10.35 10.61
CA HIS A 175 -0.39 -11.14 9.38
C HIS A 175 0.70 -10.70 8.38
N PHE A 176 0.88 -9.39 8.19
CA PHE A 176 1.93 -8.88 7.32
C PHE A 176 3.33 -9.32 7.80
N GLN A 177 3.59 -9.18 9.10
CA GLN A 177 4.85 -9.61 9.70
C GLN A 177 5.09 -11.11 9.56
N GLU A 178 4.04 -11.93 9.68
CA GLU A 178 4.14 -13.37 9.44
C GLU A 178 4.56 -13.70 8.00
N VAL A 179 3.98 -13.00 7.01
CA VAL A 179 4.31 -13.20 5.59
C VAL A 179 5.76 -12.83 5.28
N ILE A 180 6.26 -11.75 5.88
CA ILE A 180 7.62 -11.26 5.62
C ILE A 180 8.66 -11.78 6.62
N ASN A 181 8.25 -12.63 7.57
CA ASN A 181 9.15 -13.15 8.60
C ASN A 181 10.20 -14.07 8.00
N GLY A 182 11.48 -13.67 8.12
CA GLY A 182 12.60 -14.42 7.58
C GLY A 182 13.89 -13.62 7.57
N GLU A 183 14.95 -14.24 7.11
CA GLU A 183 16.23 -13.58 6.90
C GLU A 183 16.29 -12.97 5.50
N LEU A 184 16.73 -11.71 5.41
CA LEU A 184 17.00 -11.08 4.13
C LEU A 184 18.20 -11.78 3.46
N LYS A 185 17.92 -12.57 2.42
CA LYS A 185 18.96 -13.26 1.64
C LYS A 185 19.56 -12.39 0.56
N GLU A 186 18.70 -11.66 -0.15
CA GLU A 186 19.13 -10.79 -1.25
C GLU A 186 18.08 -9.72 -1.57
N THR A 187 18.53 -8.65 -2.19
CA THR A 187 17.67 -7.63 -2.79
C THR A 187 17.96 -7.58 -4.29
N ARG A 188 16.93 -7.68 -5.11
CA ARG A 188 17.03 -7.60 -6.57
C ARG A 188 16.23 -6.41 -7.09
N TYR A 189 16.78 -5.71 -8.05
CA TYR A 189 16.12 -4.59 -8.74
C TYR A 189 15.82 -4.98 -10.18
N TYR A 190 14.59 -4.71 -10.62
CA TYR A 190 14.15 -5.00 -11.97
C TYR A 190 13.72 -3.71 -12.65
N GLN A 191 14.13 -3.55 -13.90
CA GLN A 191 13.71 -2.43 -14.75
C GLN A 191 13.12 -3.00 -16.03
N GLY A 192 11.92 -2.56 -16.39
CA GLY A 192 11.25 -2.93 -17.63
C GLY A 192 10.91 -1.70 -18.48
N ARG A 193 10.86 -1.88 -19.80
CA ARG A 193 10.31 -0.90 -20.74
C ARG A 193 9.02 -1.45 -21.33
N MET A 194 7.96 -0.66 -21.26
CA MET A 194 6.74 -0.95 -22.03
C MET A 194 6.98 -0.54 -23.46
N THR A 195 6.92 -1.50 -24.39
CA THR A 195 6.96 -1.24 -25.83
C THR A 195 5.53 -1.28 -26.37
N GLN A 196 5.15 -0.28 -27.15
CA GLN A 196 3.91 -0.40 -27.93
C GLN A 196 4.06 -1.57 -28.89
N SER A 197 3.17 -2.55 -28.81
CA SER A 197 3.07 -3.56 -29.86
C SER A 197 2.72 -2.83 -31.15
N ALA A 198 3.58 -2.91 -32.15
CA ALA A 198 3.25 -2.43 -33.47
C ALA A 198 1.96 -3.13 -33.92
N THR A 199 0.91 -2.36 -34.12
CA THR A 199 -0.30 -2.88 -34.77
C THR A 199 0.14 -3.21 -36.19
N ILE A 200 0.30 -4.50 -36.48
CA ILE A 200 0.46 -4.97 -37.87
C ILE A 200 -0.91 -4.73 -38.49
N ALA A 201 -0.93 -3.78 -39.43
CA ALA A 201 -2.09 -3.49 -40.27
C ALA A 201 -2.40 -4.64 -41.20
#